data_5e21cee97899524e1b93f1d946fb4c61
#
_entry.id   5e21cee97899524e1b93f1d946fb4c61
#
_cell.length_a   1.000
_cell.length_b   1.000
_cell.length_c   1.000
_cell.angle_alpha   90.00
_cell.angle_beta   90.00
_cell.angle_gamma   90.00
#
_symmetry.space_group_name_H-M   'P 1'
#
loop_
_entity.id
_entity.type
_entity.pdbx_description
1 polymer ?
#
loop_
_entity_poly.entity_id
_entity_poly.type
_entity_poly.pdbx_seq_one_letter_code
_entity_poly.pdbx_strand_id
1 'polypeptide(L)'
;MTRGKFFIFLIFSLALLLTGFALLYRYTQTHEVIAFWGPEGSQSISSPDHLELWQLVPWTDQSADLPQGSTIPIQDRQYIATKKKDVTKAPGFINASGALILNRNYNWSPRAEESDCTPAWTHALLYRRGAHTTVVAISLNCGWVYSRKANRVAGINKSVTEGLARLFQEQLGS
;
A
#
# COMPACT_ATOMS: atom_id res chain seq x y z
N MET A 1 -13.33 11.69 -51.26
CA MET A 1 -13.55 12.10 -49.87
C MET A 1 -13.33 13.62 -49.79
N THR A 2 -14.30 14.37 -49.30
CA THR A 2 -14.14 15.84 -49.13
C THR A 2 -13.09 16.08 -48.03
N ARG A 3 -12.22 17.07 -48.26
CA ARG A 3 -11.12 17.40 -47.29
C ARG A 3 -11.60 17.51 -45.86
N GLY A 4 -12.80 17.99 -45.59
CA GLY A 4 -13.37 18.06 -44.24
C GLY A 4 -13.63 16.72 -43.59
N LYS A 5 -14.10 15.70 -44.33
CA LYS A 5 -14.32 14.34 -43.78
C LYS A 5 -13.00 13.69 -43.38
N PHE A 6 -11.92 13.92 -44.09
CA PHE A 6 -10.59 13.44 -43.77
C PHE A 6 -10.06 14.02 -42.45
N PHE A 7 -10.21 15.33 -42.21
CA PHE A 7 -9.80 15.97 -40.98
C PHE A 7 -10.59 15.46 -39.75
N ILE A 8 -11.90 15.29 -39.91
CA ILE A 8 -12.74 14.72 -38.84
C ILE A 8 -12.27 13.29 -38.48
N PHE A 9 -12.06 12.45 -39.48
CA PHE A 9 -11.56 11.09 -39.28
C PHE A 9 -10.19 11.07 -38.57
N LEU A 10 -9.27 11.96 -38.98
CA LEU A 10 -7.94 12.07 -38.38
C LEU A 10 -8.03 12.47 -36.90
N ILE A 11 -8.89 13.43 -36.54
CA ILE A 11 -9.09 13.85 -35.14
C ILE A 11 -9.65 12.71 -34.30
N PHE A 12 -10.66 11.98 -34.79
CA PHE A 12 -11.22 10.85 -34.08
C PHE A 12 -10.20 9.70 -33.89
N SER A 13 -9.42 9.40 -34.94
CA SER A 13 -8.35 8.40 -34.85
C SER A 13 -7.29 8.78 -33.84
N LEU A 14 -6.87 10.04 -33.82
CA LEU A 14 -5.91 10.54 -32.83
C LEU A 14 -6.47 10.47 -31.41
N ALA A 15 -7.73 10.85 -31.21
CA ALA A 15 -8.38 10.76 -29.90
C ALA A 15 -8.45 9.32 -29.40
N LEU A 16 -8.81 8.35 -30.25
CA LEU A 16 -8.83 6.94 -29.91
C LEU A 16 -7.45 6.39 -29.58
N LEU A 17 -6.42 6.76 -30.33
CA LEU A 17 -5.04 6.37 -30.07
C LEU A 17 -4.56 6.90 -28.72
N LEU A 18 -4.81 8.18 -28.42
CA LEU A 18 -4.42 8.78 -27.12
C LEU A 18 -5.17 8.14 -25.96
N THR A 19 -6.46 7.84 -26.13
CA THR A 19 -7.25 7.13 -25.10
C THR A 19 -6.72 5.73 -24.86
N GLY A 20 -6.45 4.97 -25.93
CA GLY A 20 -5.87 3.63 -25.84
C GLY A 20 -4.50 3.65 -25.16
N PHE A 21 -3.65 4.61 -25.49
CA PHE A 21 -2.34 4.78 -24.85
C PHE A 21 -2.47 5.12 -23.37
N ALA A 22 -3.39 6.03 -23.00
CA ALA A 22 -3.62 6.39 -21.61
C ALA A 22 -4.12 5.21 -20.76
N LEU A 23 -5.03 4.38 -21.31
CA LEU A 23 -5.51 3.17 -20.65
C LEU A 23 -4.39 2.13 -20.46
N LEU A 24 -3.59 1.90 -21.50
CA LEU A 24 -2.46 0.98 -21.44
C LEU A 24 -1.41 1.45 -20.41
N TYR A 25 -1.08 2.73 -20.43
CA TYR A 25 -0.17 3.33 -19.46
C TYR A 25 -0.69 3.18 -18.02
N ARG A 26 -1.97 3.47 -17.78
CA ARG A 26 -2.59 3.28 -16.48
C ARG A 26 -2.56 1.82 -16.03
N TYR A 27 -2.86 0.89 -16.93
CA TYR A 27 -2.80 -0.54 -16.65
C TYR A 27 -1.40 -0.97 -16.21
N THR A 28 -0.35 -0.60 -16.95
CA THR A 28 1.04 -0.95 -16.60
C THR A 28 1.49 -0.37 -15.27
N GLN A 29 0.92 0.78 -14.86
CA GLN A 29 1.28 1.43 -13.59
C GLN A 29 0.61 0.84 -12.35
N THR A 30 -0.42 0.02 -12.50
CA THR A 30 -1.24 -0.41 -11.35
C THR A 30 -1.52 -1.90 -11.27
N HIS A 31 -1.31 -2.68 -12.34
CA HIS A 31 -1.75 -4.08 -12.38
C HIS A 31 -1.11 -4.97 -11.30
N GLU A 32 0.19 -4.82 -11.03
CA GLU A 32 0.87 -5.63 -10.00
C GLU A 32 0.44 -5.23 -8.60
N VAL A 33 0.26 -3.93 -8.35
CA VAL A 33 -0.28 -3.42 -7.08
C VAL A 33 -1.69 -3.94 -6.83
N ILE A 34 -2.55 -3.95 -7.88
CA ILE A 34 -3.89 -4.51 -7.79
C ILE A 34 -3.85 -6.02 -7.54
N ALA A 35 -2.90 -6.74 -8.16
CA ALA A 35 -2.70 -8.17 -7.90
C ALA A 35 -2.23 -8.42 -6.44
N PHE A 36 -1.42 -7.51 -5.88
CA PHE A 36 -0.87 -7.61 -4.53
C PHE A 36 -1.90 -7.26 -3.45
N TRP A 37 -2.58 -6.12 -3.55
CA TRP A 37 -3.57 -5.67 -2.56
C TRP A 37 -4.99 -6.18 -2.84
N GLY A 38 -5.26 -6.61 -4.06
CA GLY A 38 -6.59 -6.86 -4.59
C GLY A 38 -7.30 -5.55 -4.99
N PRO A 39 -8.36 -5.63 -5.79
CA PRO A 39 -9.10 -4.44 -6.24
C PRO A 39 -9.70 -3.65 -5.07
N GLU A 40 -10.34 -4.33 -4.12
CA GLU A 40 -10.93 -3.72 -2.92
C GLU A 40 -9.87 -3.12 -1.99
N GLY A 41 -8.73 -3.85 -1.80
CA GLY A 41 -7.61 -3.37 -1.01
C GLY A 41 -6.97 -2.12 -1.61
N SER A 42 -6.75 -2.12 -2.92
CA SER A 42 -6.22 -0.95 -3.64
C SER A 42 -7.16 0.25 -3.56
N GLN A 43 -8.49 0.03 -3.63
CA GLN A 43 -9.48 1.08 -3.44
C GLN A 43 -9.49 1.61 -2.00
N SER A 44 -9.40 0.73 -0.99
CA SER A 44 -9.36 1.13 0.41
C SER A 44 -8.11 1.95 0.71
N ILE A 45 -6.95 1.58 0.15
CA ILE A 45 -5.70 2.33 0.31
C ILE A 45 -5.80 3.70 -0.41
N SER A 46 -6.35 3.75 -1.63
CA SER A 46 -6.40 4.99 -2.42
C SER A 46 -7.38 6.03 -1.90
N SER A 47 -8.46 5.60 -1.27
CA SER A 47 -9.54 6.49 -0.82
C SER A 47 -10.21 5.91 0.43
N PRO A 48 -9.51 5.91 1.58
CA PRO A 48 -10.06 5.40 2.83
C PRO A 48 -11.08 6.36 3.42
N ASP A 49 -12.14 5.80 4.02
CA ASP A 49 -13.07 6.55 4.87
C ASP A 49 -12.44 6.79 6.25
N HIS A 50 -11.60 5.83 6.68
CA HIS A 50 -10.91 5.88 7.96
C HIS A 50 -9.53 5.21 7.85
N LEU A 51 -8.52 5.82 8.48
CA LEU A 51 -7.13 5.35 8.47
C LEU A 51 -6.55 5.39 9.88
N GLU A 52 -6.10 4.23 10.36
CA GLU A 52 -5.41 4.11 11.63
C GLU A 52 -3.94 3.72 11.41
N LEU A 53 -3.06 4.34 12.18
CA LEU A 53 -1.66 3.94 12.33
C LEU A 53 -1.51 3.17 13.63
N TRP A 54 -0.97 1.95 13.54
CA TRP A 54 -0.71 1.07 14.68
C TRP A 54 0.79 0.85 14.84
N GLN A 55 1.28 0.94 16.07
CA GLN A 55 2.60 0.46 16.46
C GLN A 55 2.47 -0.96 16.94
N LEU A 56 3.28 -1.86 16.41
CA LEU A 56 3.18 -3.29 16.61
C LEU A 56 4.35 -3.86 17.40
N VAL A 57 4.06 -4.89 18.20
CA VAL A 57 5.08 -5.79 18.80
C VAL A 57 4.65 -7.24 18.55
N PRO A 58 5.61 -8.17 18.41
CA PRO A 58 5.29 -9.58 18.32
C PRO A 58 4.56 -10.07 19.57
N TRP A 59 3.53 -10.88 19.41
CA TRP A 59 2.88 -11.56 20.51
C TRP A 59 3.72 -12.77 20.91
N THR A 60 4.24 -12.75 22.13
CA THR A 60 5.13 -13.81 22.67
C THR A 60 4.50 -14.61 23.79
N ASP A 61 3.45 -14.10 24.42
CA ASP A 61 2.78 -14.78 25.54
C ASP A 61 1.73 -15.76 25.00
N GLN A 62 2.05 -17.05 24.99
CA GLN A 62 1.16 -18.11 24.54
C GLN A 62 0.12 -18.53 25.62
N SER A 63 0.26 -18.05 26.86
CA SER A 63 -0.60 -18.42 27.99
C SER A 63 -1.75 -17.43 28.20
N ALA A 64 -1.69 -16.24 27.64
CA ALA A 64 -2.71 -15.23 27.78
C ALA A 64 -3.65 -15.16 26.56
N ASP A 65 -4.92 -14.83 26.78
CA ASP A 65 -5.87 -14.59 25.70
C ASP A 65 -5.46 -13.39 24.85
N LEU A 66 -5.53 -13.56 23.53
CA LEU A 66 -5.22 -12.48 22.59
C LEU A 66 -6.17 -11.29 22.80
N PRO A 67 -5.65 -10.05 22.97
CA PRO A 67 -6.49 -8.88 23.10
C PRO A 67 -7.36 -8.68 21.86
N GLN A 68 -8.68 -8.80 22.02
CA GLN A 68 -9.61 -8.66 20.90
C GLN A 68 -9.51 -7.26 20.28
N GLY A 69 -9.54 -7.20 18.96
CA GLY A 69 -9.51 -5.94 18.21
C GLY A 69 -8.18 -5.20 18.22
N SER A 70 -7.10 -5.84 18.71
CA SER A 70 -5.75 -5.23 18.75
C SER A 70 -4.68 -6.11 18.14
N THR A 71 -5.06 -7.22 17.52
CA THR A 71 -4.14 -8.21 16.94
C THR A 71 -4.19 -8.24 15.42
N ILE A 72 -3.04 -8.45 14.81
CA ILE A 72 -2.87 -8.61 13.36
C ILE A 72 -2.01 -9.84 13.11
N PRO A 73 -2.49 -10.84 12.35
CA PRO A 73 -1.65 -11.92 11.86
C PRO A 73 -0.80 -11.41 10.69
N ILE A 74 0.51 -11.59 10.81
CA ILE A 74 1.48 -11.29 9.76
C ILE A 74 2.32 -12.53 9.54
N GLN A 75 2.21 -13.13 8.36
CA GLN A 75 2.79 -14.45 8.08
C GLN A 75 2.34 -15.47 9.16
N ASP A 76 3.28 -16.15 9.79
CA ASP A 76 3.02 -17.20 10.79
C ASP A 76 2.99 -16.69 12.24
N ARG A 77 3.00 -15.37 12.44
CA ARG A 77 3.07 -14.74 13.76
C ARG A 77 1.92 -13.79 14.02
N GLN A 78 1.52 -13.72 15.29
CA GLN A 78 0.57 -12.71 15.77
C GLN A 78 1.33 -11.47 16.25
N TYR A 79 0.78 -10.30 15.97
CA TYR A 79 1.28 -9.02 16.44
C TYR A 79 0.17 -8.29 17.18
N ILE A 80 0.53 -7.57 18.23
CA ILE A 80 -0.40 -6.72 18.98
C ILE A 80 -0.07 -5.25 18.76
N ALA A 81 -1.10 -4.44 18.74
CA ALA A 81 -0.96 -2.99 18.70
C ALA A 81 -0.71 -2.46 20.13
N THR A 82 0.44 -1.84 20.35
CA THR A 82 0.77 -1.15 21.60
C THR A 82 0.28 0.30 21.62
N LYS A 83 0.25 0.94 20.44
CA LYS A 83 -0.33 2.25 20.23
C LYS A 83 -1.20 2.23 18.98
N LYS A 84 -2.31 2.97 19.02
CA LYS A 84 -3.21 3.19 17.88
C LYS A 84 -3.50 4.68 17.76
N LYS A 85 -3.46 5.20 16.56
CA LYS A 85 -3.78 6.61 16.28
C LYS A 85 -4.60 6.73 15.01
N ASP A 86 -5.69 7.48 15.09
CA ASP A 86 -6.43 7.90 13.90
C ASP A 86 -5.59 8.96 13.16
N VAL A 87 -5.27 8.68 11.91
CA VAL A 87 -4.49 9.53 11.03
C VAL A 87 -5.24 9.89 9.74
N THR A 88 -6.55 9.68 9.72
CA THR A 88 -7.41 9.92 8.56
C THR A 88 -7.24 11.33 7.99
N LYS A 89 -7.14 12.32 8.86
CA LYS A 89 -6.98 13.74 8.48
C LYS A 89 -5.56 14.26 8.70
N ALA A 90 -4.61 13.40 9.08
CA ALA A 90 -3.25 13.83 9.34
C ALA A 90 -2.51 14.16 8.03
N PRO A 91 -1.75 15.27 8.00
CA PRO A 91 -1.00 15.68 6.82
C PRO A 91 -0.04 14.57 6.35
N GLY A 92 0.12 14.41 5.05
CA GLY A 92 1.06 13.48 4.44
C GLY A 92 0.51 12.07 4.22
N PHE A 93 -0.48 11.58 4.97
CA PHE A 93 -1.00 10.22 4.82
C PHE A 93 -1.75 9.99 3.51
N ILE A 94 -2.39 11.01 2.93
CA ILE A 94 -2.99 10.92 1.59
C ILE A 94 -1.89 10.64 0.54
N ASN A 95 -0.75 11.32 0.64
CA ASN A 95 0.38 11.10 -0.26
C ASN A 95 1.04 9.73 -0.04
N ALA A 96 1.17 9.30 1.21
CA ALA A 96 1.67 7.97 1.57
C ALA A 96 0.77 6.86 0.99
N SER A 97 -0.55 7.00 1.12
CA SER A 97 -1.53 6.10 0.52
C SER A 97 -1.41 6.07 -1.01
N GLY A 98 -1.29 7.24 -1.65
CA GLY A 98 -1.03 7.35 -3.08
C GLY A 98 0.28 6.68 -3.51
N ALA A 99 1.33 6.74 -2.69
CA ALA A 99 2.60 6.07 -2.97
C ALA A 99 2.47 4.54 -2.91
N LEU A 100 1.65 4.00 -1.99
CA LEU A 100 1.43 2.56 -1.83
C LEU A 100 0.57 1.90 -2.92
N ILE A 101 -0.01 2.66 -3.83
CA ILE A 101 -0.79 2.12 -4.96
C ILE A 101 -0.11 2.29 -6.32
N LEU A 102 1.17 2.69 -6.36
CA LEU A 102 1.93 2.88 -7.60
C LEU A 102 2.98 1.79 -7.76
N ASN A 103 2.95 1.03 -8.86
CA ASN A 103 3.92 -0.04 -9.18
C ASN A 103 5.38 0.43 -9.09
N ARG A 104 5.67 1.63 -9.56
CA ARG A 104 7.03 2.20 -9.58
C ARG A 104 7.66 2.35 -8.19
N ASN A 105 6.86 2.30 -7.14
CA ASN A 105 7.34 2.42 -5.76
C ASN A 105 7.66 1.06 -5.12
N TYR A 106 7.46 -0.02 -5.87
CA TYR A 106 7.71 -1.38 -5.42
C TYR A 106 8.92 -1.99 -6.12
N ASN A 107 9.62 -2.84 -5.38
CA ASN A 107 10.54 -3.83 -5.90
C ASN A 107 9.85 -5.21 -5.81
N TRP A 108 9.29 -5.65 -6.93
CA TRP A 108 8.56 -6.93 -7.01
C TRP A 108 9.48 -8.15 -7.01
N SER A 109 10.73 -7.95 -7.37
CA SER A 109 11.77 -8.97 -7.37
C SER A 109 12.92 -8.49 -6.48
N PRO A 110 12.84 -8.68 -5.15
CA PRO A 110 13.90 -8.28 -4.24
C PRO A 110 15.23 -8.95 -4.67
N ARG A 111 16.30 -8.15 -4.72
CA ARG A 111 17.64 -8.67 -5.03
C ARG A 111 18.07 -9.64 -3.94
N ALA A 112 18.99 -10.56 -4.26
CA ALA A 112 19.52 -11.52 -3.30
C ALA A 112 20.08 -10.83 -2.04
N GLU A 113 20.68 -9.65 -2.17
CA GLU A 113 21.17 -8.83 -1.07
C GLU A 113 20.04 -8.31 -0.13
N GLU A 114 18.84 -8.10 -0.67
CA GLU A 114 17.68 -7.70 0.11
C GLU A 114 16.99 -8.90 0.79
N SER A 115 17.30 -10.14 0.34
CA SER A 115 16.78 -11.37 0.90
C SER A 115 17.33 -11.69 2.30
N ASP A 116 18.48 -11.14 2.67
CA ASP A 116 19.15 -11.38 3.95
C ASP A 116 18.58 -10.49 5.09
N CYS A 117 17.69 -9.54 4.76
CA CYS A 117 17.07 -8.70 5.77
C CYS A 117 15.96 -9.45 6.49
N THR A 118 16.06 -9.58 7.80
CA THR A 118 14.99 -10.10 8.66
C THR A 118 14.00 -8.99 8.97
N PRO A 119 12.73 -9.06 8.48
CA PRO A 119 11.78 -8.00 8.67
C PRO A 119 11.33 -7.88 10.11
N ALA A 120 11.41 -6.68 10.66
CA ALA A 120 10.77 -6.29 11.90
C ALA A 120 9.46 -5.56 11.58
N TRP A 121 8.32 -6.22 11.74
CA TRP A 121 7.00 -5.66 11.52
C TRP A 121 6.60 -4.79 12.70
N THR A 122 7.01 -3.53 12.68
CA THR A 122 6.83 -2.59 13.80
C THR A 122 5.64 -1.67 13.63
N HIS A 123 5.08 -1.57 12.44
CA HIS A 123 3.97 -0.67 12.14
C HIS A 123 2.95 -1.33 11.21
N ALA A 124 1.69 -0.88 11.33
CA ALA A 124 0.66 -1.18 10.34
C ALA A 124 -0.22 0.05 10.09
N LEU A 125 -0.68 0.16 8.85
CA LEU A 125 -1.73 1.07 8.44
C LEU A 125 -3.00 0.27 8.18
N LEU A 126 -4.07 0.63 8.85
CA LEU A 126 -5.38 0.01 8.68
C LEU A 126 -6.29 0.96 7.92
N TYR A 127 -6.53 0.62 6.69
CA TYR A 127 -7.41 1.35 5.77
C TYR A 127 -8.80 0.75 5.81
N ARG A 128 -9.80 1.55 6.16
CA ARG A 128 -11.22 1.14 6.11
C ARG A 128 -11.96 1.91 5.03
N ARG A 129 -12.76 1.19 4.26
CA ARG A 129 -13.66 1.76 3.27
C ARG A 129 -14.96 0.97 3.24
N GLY A 130 -16.06 1.58 3.70
CA GLY A 130 -17.30 0.86 3.96
C GLY A 130 -17.08 -0.33 4.89
N ALA A 131 -17.45 -1.53 4.46
CA ALA A 131 -17.26 -2.77 5.22
C ALA A 131 -15.84 -3.39 5.05
N HIS A 132 -15.03 -2.88 4.13
CA HIS A 132 -13.73 -3.47 3.82
C HIS A 132 -12.63 -2.85 4.68
N THR A 133 -11.76 -3.73 5.24
CA THR A 133 -10.55 -3.32 5.95
C THR A 133 -9.34 -3.94 5.28
N THR A 134 -8.38 -3.10 4.93
CA THR A 134 -7.09 -3.51 4.38
C THR A 134 -5.99 -3.16 5.36
N VAL A 135 -5.20 -4.17 5.71
CA VAL A 135 -4.05 -4.02 6.60
C VAL A 135 -2.78 -4.03 5.77
N VAL A 136 -1.98 -2.99 5.93
CA VAL A 136 -0.65 -2.84 5.35
C VAL A 136 0.36 -2.91 6.50
N ALA A 137 0.95 -4.08 6.74
CA ALA A 137 2.03 -4.19 7.69
C ALA A 137 3.35 -3.73 7.06
N ILE A 138 4.16 -3.00 7.83
CA ILE A 138 5.35 -2.30 7.35
C ILE A 138 6.55 -2.64 8.19
N SER A 139 7.62 -3.06 7.53
CA SER A 139 8.95 -3.28 8.09
C SER A 139 9.87 -2.17 7.58
N LEU A 140 10.08 -1.14 8.41
CA LEU A 140 10.89 0.01 8.03
C LEU A 140 12.38 -0.34 7.89
N ASN A 141 12.89 -1.32 8.67
CA ASN A 141 14.28 -1.74 8.60
C ASN A 141 14.65 -2.39 7.27
N CYS A 142 13.74 -3.16 6.68
CA CYS A 142 13.95 -3.81 5.37
C CYS A 142 13.33 -3.04 4.21
N GLY A 143 12.50 -2.03 4.47
CA GLY A 143 11.73 -1.37 3.42
C GLY A 143 10.71 -2.31 2.78
N TRP A 144 10.04 -3.14 3.59
CA TRP A 144 9.08 -4.13 3.10
C TRP A 144 7.67 -3.86 3.60
N VAL A 145 6.71 -4.28 2.77
CA VAL A 145 5.28 -4.31 3.12
C VAL A 145 4.75 -5.73 2.94
N TYR A 146 3.80 -6.11 3.80
CA TYR A 146 3.12 -7.39 3.74
C TYR A 146 1.64 -7.20 3.39
N SER A 147 1.18 -7.98 2.42
CA SER A 147 -0.22 -8.10 2.04
C SER A 147 -0.79 -9.42 2.57
N ARG A 148 -1.77 -9.32 3.47
CA ARG A 148 -2.48 -10.50 3.96
C ARG A 148 -3.24 -11.20 2.83
N LYS A 149 -3.83 -10.45 1.90
CA LYS A 149 -4.59 -11.02 0.79
C LYS A 149 -3.72 -11.87 -0.15
N ALA A 150 -2.55 -11.35 -0.52
CA ALA A 150 -1.60 -12.09 -1.37
C ALA A 150 -0.75 -13.10 -0.59
N ASN A 151 -0.77 -13.04 0.75
CA ASN A 151 0.11 -13.77 1.67
C ASN A 151 1.59 -13.69 1.26
N ARG A 152 2.05 -12.51 0.90
CA ARG A 152 3.42 -12.27 0.47
C ARG A 152 3.90 -10.88 0.83
N VAL A 153 5.21 -10.69 0.77
CA VAL A 153 5.88 -9.40 0.95
C VAL A 153 6.28 -8.80 -0.38
N ALA A 154 6.44 -7.48 -0.40
CA ALA A 154 7.05 -6.74 -1.49
C ALA A 154 7.96 -5.66 -0.92
N GLY A 155 9.09 -5.42 -1.58
CA GLY A 155 9.96 -4.30 -1.27
C GLY A 155 9.32 -2.98 -1.69
N ILE A 156 9.53 -1.93 -0.90
CA ILE A 156 9.21 -0.55 -1.29
C ILE A 156 10.50 0.26 -1.41
N ASN A 157 10.50 1.21 -2.32
CA ASN A 157 11.71 2.00 -2.56
C ASN A 157 12.08 2.86 -1.32
N LYS A 158 13.35 3.21 -1.22
CA LYS A 158 13.94 3.92 -0.08
C LYS A 158 13.22 5.24 0.24
N SER A 159 12.84 6.01 -0.78
CA SER A 159 12.16 7.30 -0.57
C SER A 159 10.79 7.15 0.08
N VAL A 160 10.04 6.10 -0.27
CA VAL A 160 8.74 5.79 0.36
C VAL A 160 8.95 5.31 1.80
N THR A 161 9.93 4.44 2.04
CA THR A 161 10.28 3.95 3.38
C THR A 161 10.64 5.10 4.31
N GLU A 162 11.52 6.01 3.87
CA GLU A 162 11.93 7.19 4.65
C GLU A 162 10.77 8.15 4.90
N GLY A 163 9.90 8.35 3.89
CA GLY A 163 8.70 9.17 4.04
C GLY A 163 7.74 8.60 5.08
N LEU A 164 7.48 7.29 5.04
CA LEU A 164 6.65 6.60 6.03
C LEU A 164 7.26 6.67 7.43
N ALA A 165 8.59 6.46 7.56
CA ALA A 165 9.27 6.54 8.85
C ALA A 165 9.09 7.91 9.51
N ARG A 166 9.24 9.01 8.76
CA ARG A 166 9.02 10.37 9.26
C ARG A 166 7.57 10.58 9.72
N LEU A 167 6.59 10.19 8.89
CA LEU A 167 5.17 10.32 9.22
C LEU A 167 4.83 9.53 10.50
N PHE A 168 5.36 8.32 10.66
CA PHE A 168 5.09 7.51 11.85
C PHE A 168 5.73 8.11 13.10
N GLN A 169 6.95 8.61 13.00
CA GLN A 169 7.63 9.32 14.08
C GLN A 169 6.87 10.57 14.51
N GLU A 170 6.41 11.40 13.58
CA GLU A 170 5.60 12.60 13.87
C GLU A 170 4.29 12.26 14.57
N GLN A 171 3.66 11.14 14.24
CA GLN A 171 2.35 10.79 14.76
C GLN A 171 2.40 9.99 16.07
N LEU A 172 3.36 9.12 16.24
CA LEU A 172 3.46 8.24 17.42
C LEU A 172 4.37 8.79 18.51
N GLY A 173 5.16 9.82 18.21
CA GLY A 173 6.01 10.52 19.18
C GLY A 173 7.00 9.57 19.83
N SER A 174 7.87 8.98 19.03
CA SER A 174 8.99 8.15 19.52
C SER A 174 10.25 8.99 19.62
#